data_976216cca0aea853ffaedd50185e8613
#
_entry.id   976216cca0aea853ffaedd50185e8613
#
_cell.length_a   1.000
_cell.length_b   1.000
_cell.length_c   1.000
_cell.angle_alpha   90.00
_cell.angle_beta   90.00
_cell.angle_gamma   90.00
#
_symmetry.space_group_name_H-M   'P 1'
#
loop_
_entity.id
_entity.type
_entity.pdbx_description
1 polymer ?
#
loop_
_entity_poly.entity_id
_entity_poly.type
_entity_poly.pdbx_seq_one_letter_code
_entity_poly.pdbx_strand_id
1 'polypeptide(L)'
;MKSIVKTAFAAMMGFTAFAVFNLSGCKGGGEAAVQSGAEGKRAALSREEIKARSFSELFDSVSVKDIPEDVFKLISEDFAVLTAGDSAHYNSMVAGWGGWGVIFGKPSTFLMLRSSRYTLELMRKERKYTMTFFDEEYKGDVMEFGKQSGRDSDAKMRNTKLTAARTPSGNMAFKESKLIIECKLVQVTTVAPEDFYTEESKKFVTDAYAETKGYHKVVFGEITDVWVRK
;
A
#
# COMPACT_ATOMS: atom_id res chain seq x y z
N MET A 1 -10.09 48.79 1.17
CA MET A 1 -11.45 48.40 0.73
C MET A 1 -11.35 47.21 -0.21
N LYS A 2 -12.13 46.16 0.10
CA LYS A 2 -12.50 45.00 -0.75
C LYS A 2 -11.39 43.96 -1.03
N SER A 3 -11.54 42.69 -0.91
CA SER A 3 -12.57 41.79 -0.33
C SER A 3 -11.97 40.40 -0.37
N ILE A 4 -12.12 39.69 0.72
CA ILE A 4 -11.74 38.28 0.90
C ILE A 4 -12.69 37.40 0.08
N VAL A 5 -12.17 36.51 -0.75
CA VAL A 5 -12.94 35.38 -1.23
C VAL A 5 -12.25 34.08 -0.78
N LYS A 6 -12.83 33.48 0.24
CA LYS A 6 -12.56 32.09 0.61
C LYS A 6 -13.37 31.20 -0.32
N THR A 7 -12.73 30.36 -1.10
CA THR A 7 -13.42 29.30 -1.85
C THR A 7 -13.06 27.97 -1.24
N ALA A 8 -14.05 27.34 -0.61
CA ALA A 8 -13.99 25.98 -0.09
C ALA A 8 -14.01 25.00 -1.25
N PHE A 9 -13.07 24.08 -1.30
CA PHE A 9 -13.09 22.95 -2.22
C PHE A 9 -13.91 21.83 -1.60
N ALA A 10 -15.14 21.68 -2.06
CA ALA A 10 -15.98 20.52 -1.81
C ALA A 10 -15.69 19.47 -2.90
N ALA A 11 -15.19 18.31 -2.50
CA ALA A 11 -15.02 17.15 -3.36
C ALA A 11 -16.41 16.59 -3.72
N MET A 12 -16.78 16.68 -4.98
CA MET A 12 -18.03 16.17 -5.53
C MET A 12 -17.77 14.74 -6.01
N MET A 13 -18.19 13.74 -5.23
CA MET A 13 -18.32 12.35 -5.68
C MET A 13 -19.55 12.27 -6.60
N GLY A 14 -19.31 12.15 -7.89
CA GLY A 14 -20.35 11.84 -8.87
C GLY A 14 -20.60 10.33 -8.94
N PHE A 15 -21.75 9.89 -8.44
CA PHE A 15 -22.29 8.56 -8.70
C PHE A 15 -22.80 8.50 -10.15
N THR A 16 -22.18 7.75 -11.02
CA THR A 16 -22.74 7.37 -12.31
C THR A 16 -23.39 5.99 -12.20
N ALA A 17 -24.71 5.98 -12.35
CA ALA A 17 -25.53 4.77 -12.42
C ALA A 17 -25.21 4.00 -13.70
N PHE A 18 -24.79 2.74 -13.57
CA PHE A 18 -24.67 1.80 -14.68
C PHE A 18 -26.04 1.26 -15.06
N ALA A 19 -26.46 1.52 -16.29
CA ALA A 19 -27.65 0.94 -16.89
C ALA A 19 -27.42 -0.54 -17.21
N VAL A 20 -28.30 -1.38 -16.71
CA VAL A 20 -28.34 -2.82 -17.00
C VAL A 20 -28.89 -3.02 -18.42
N PHE A 21 -28.06 -3.54 -19.33
CA PHE A 21 -28.53 -4.03 -20.62
C PHE A 21 -28.86 -5.52 -20.49
N ASN A 22 -30.17 -5.85 -20.57
CA ASN A 22 -30.65 -7.22 -20.73
C ASN A 22 -30.46 -7.66 -22.18
N LEU A 23 -29.66 -8.68 -22.42
CA LEU A 23 -29.65 -9.43 -23.66
C LEU A 23 -30.15 -10.84 -23.37
N SER A 24 -31.38 -11.10 -23.79
CA SER A 24 -31.98 -12.44 -23.84
C SER A 24 -31.37 -13.28 -24.96
N GLY A 25 -31.07 -14.55 -24.63
CA GLY A 25 -31.26 -15.67 -25.49
C GLY A 25 -30.07 -16.23 -26.24
N CYS A 26 -29.53 -17.36 -25.75
CA CYS A 26 -29.38 -18.58 -26.56
C CYS A 26 -29.18 -19.79 -25.63
N LYS A 27 -30.05 -20.79 -25.77
CA LYS A 27 -29.96 -22.12 -25.13
C LYS A 27 -28.89 -22.97 -25.81
N GLY A 28 -28.14 -23.72 -25.03
CA GLY A 28 -27.31 -24.84 -25.54
C GLY A 28 -26.34 -25.38 -24.50
N GLY A 29 -26.74 -26.36 -23.75
CA GLY A 29 -26.14 -27.64 -23.34
C GLY A 29 -24.73 -27.65 -22.74
N GLY A 30 -24.62 -28.13 -21.50
CA GLY A 30 -23.41 -28.69 -20.92
C GLY A 30 -23.15 -28.19 -19.49
N GLU A 31 -23.89 -28.70 -18.51
CA GLU A 31 -23.57 -28.58 -17.09
C GLU A 31 -22.30 -29.40 -16.79
N ALA A 32 -21.16 -28.72 -16.70
CA ALA A 32 -20.04 -29.23 -15.92
C ALA A 32 -20.17 -28.58 -14.53
N ALA A 33 -20.61 -29.37 -13.56
CA ALA A 33 -20.64 -28.98 -12.16
C ALA A 33 -19.19 -28.75 -11.67
N VAL A 34 -18.77 -27.48 -11.63
CA VAL A 34 -17.61 -27.08 -10.86
C VAL A 34 -18.02 -27.19 -9.39
N GLN A 35 -17.56 -28.27 -8.74
CA GLN A 35 -17.62 -28.35 -7.29
C GLN A 35 -16.82 -27.19 -6.69
N SER A 36 -17.49 -26.15 -6.26
CA SER A 36 -16.94 -25.14 -5.36
C SER A 36 -16.64 -25.85 -4.05
N GLY A 37 -15.36 -26.17 -3.84
CA GLY A 37 -14.87 -26.60 -2.53
C GLY A 37 -15.32 -25.56 -1.50
N ALA A 38 -16.07 -26.00 -0.51
CA ALA A 38 -16.41 -25.19 0.66
C ALA A 38 -15.12 -24.89 1.42
N GLU A 39 -14.46 -23.76 1.09
CA GLU A 39 -13.49 -23.15 1.98
C GLU A 39 -14.27 -22.71 3.24
N GLY A 40 -14.14 -23.53 4.29
CA GLY A 40 -14.63 -23.18 5.61
C GLY A 40 -14.01 -21.83 6.00
N LYS A 41 -14.80 -20.77 6.08
CA LYS A 41 -14.38 -19.48 6.60
C LYS A 41 -13.76 -19.74 7.98
N ARG A 42 -12.44 -19.71 8.08
CA ARG A 42 -11.77 -19.67 9.38
C ARG A 42 -12.31 -18.46 10.12
N ALA A 43 -12.69 -18.65 11.38
CA ALA A 43 -13.10 -17.54 12.23
C ALA A 43 -11.96 -16.54 12.33
N ALA A 44 -12.23 -15.26 12.01
CA ALA A 44 -11.24 -14.21 12.11
C ALA A 44 -10.78 -14.09 13.58
N LEU A 45 -9.46 -13.98 13.76
CA LEU A 45 -8.87 -13.77 15.10
C LEU A 45 -9.25 -12.39 15.62
N SER A 46 -9.59 -12.30 16.90
CA SER A 46 -9.75 -11.02 17.58
C SER A 46 -8.42 -10.26 17.70
N ARG A 47 -8.48 -8.95 17.89
CA ARG A 47 -7.26 -8.12 18.07
C ARG A 47 -6.41 -8.60 19.26
N GLU A 48 -7.01 -9.07 20.33
CA GLU A 48 -6.29 -9.57 21.51
C GLU A 48 -5.58 -10.89 21.20
N GLU A 49 -6.21 -11.80 20.45
CA GLU A 49 -5.56 -13.03 20.00
C GLU A 49 -4.38 -12.74 19.04
N ILE A 50 -4.54 -11.78 18.14
CA ILE A 50 -3.45 -11.33 17.25
C ILE A 50 -2.27 -10.78 18.07
N LYS A 51 -2.53 -9.93 19.05
CA LYS A 51 -1.47 -9.37 19.91
C LYS A 51 -0.71 -10.44 20.69
N ALA A 52 -1.41 -11.47 21.18
CA ALA A 52 -0.81 -12.52 21.97
C ALA A 52 0.09 -13.49 21.18
N ARG A 53 -0.12 -13.63 19.88
CA ARG A 53 0.61 -14.58 19.05
C ARG A 53 1.97 -14.05 18.59
N SER A 54 2.92 -14.95 18.39
CA SER A 54 4.20 -14.68 17.76
C SER A 54 4.05 -14.46 16.25
N PHE A 55 5.08 -13.94 15.60
CA PHE A 55 5.09 -13.73 14.14
C PHE A 55 4.85 -15.05 13.38
N SER A 56 5.54 -16.11 13.75
CA SER A 56 5.44 -17.43 13.09
C SER A 56 4.10 -18.13 13.30
N GLU A 57 3.35 -17.79 14.34
CA GLU A 57 1.98 -18.27 14.53
C GLU A 57 0.97 -17.53 13.66
N LEU A 58 1.28 -16.31 13.23
CA LEU A 58 0.41 -15.45 12.43
C LEU A 58 0.64 -15.55 10.93
N PHE A 59 1.87 -15.84 10.49
CA PHE A 59 2.27 -15.72 9.08
C PHE A 59 2.96 -16.97 8.57
N ASP A 60 2.66 -17.29 7.29
CA ASP A 60 3.41 -18.22 6.47
C ASP A 60 4.27 -17.46 5.46
N SER A 61 5.51 -17.96 5.22
CA SER A 61 6.33 -17.50 4.10
C SER A 61 5.81 -18.12 2.81
N VAL A 62 5.62 -17.30 1.79
CA VAL A 62 5.17 -17.76 0.47
C VAL A 62 6.10 -17.26 -0.63
N SER A 63 6.07 -17.91 -1.79
CA SER A 63 6.72 -17.41 -2.98
C SER A 63 6.05 -16.11 -3.44
N VAL A 64 6.82 -15.19 -3.99
CA VAL A 64 6.28 -13.95 -4.61
C VAL A 64 5.29 -14.24 -5.73
N LYS A 65 5.34 -15.43 -6.36
CA LYS A 65 4.41 -15.86 -7.40
C LYS A 65 3.05 -16.29 -6.85
N ASP A 66 3.00 -16.59 -5.56
CA ASP A 66 1.82 -17.12 -4.87
C ASP A 66 1.14 -16.04 -4.00
N ILE A 67 1.39 -14.76 -4.26
CA ILE A 67 0.67 -13.65 -3.61
C ILE A 67 -0.80 -13.74 -4.04
N PRO A 68 -1.75 -13.97 -3.12
CA PRO A 68 -3.14 -14.32 -3.45
C PRO A 68 -4.02 -13.11 -3.75
N GLU A 69 -3.45 -11.94 -3.95
CA GLU A 69 -4.18 -10.67 -3.97
C GLU A 69 -3.98 -9.90 -5.28
N ASP A 70 -5.01 -9.17 -5.69
CA ASP A 70 -4.96 -8.25 -6.83
C ASP A 70 -4.14 -6.99 -6.47
N VAL A 71 -3.06 -6.77 -7.20
CA VAL A 71 -2.15 -5.62 -6.97
C VAL A 71 -2.85 -4.27 -7.16
N PHE A 72 -3.78 -4.17 -8.09
CA PHE A 72 -4.50 -2.90 -8.33
C PHE A 72 -5.40 -2.59 -7.14
N LYS A 73 -6.17 -3.58 -6.66
CA LYS A 73 -7.00 -3.42 -5.46
C LYS A 73 -6.15 -3.05 -4.24
N LEU A 74 -5.07 -3.79 -4.00
CA LEU A 74 -4.19 -3.55 -2.86
C LEU A 74 -3.62 -2.12 -2.85
N ILE A 75 -3.15 -1.62 -4.00
CA ILE A 75 -2.52 -0.30 -4.07
C ILE A 75 -3.55 0.83 -4.11
N SER A 76 -4.65 0.70 -4.89
CA SER A 76 -5.58 1.81 -5.11
C SER A 76 -6.69 1.93 -4.08
N GLU A 77 -7.07 0.82 -3.43
CA GLU A 77 -8.21 0.77 -2.51
C GLU A 77 -7.80 0.49 -1.06
N ASP A 78 -6.95 -0.54 -0.84
CA ASP A 78 -6.52 -0.94 0.50
C ASP A 78 -5.37 -0.05 1.01
N PHE A 79 -4.59 0.53 0.12
CA PHE A 79 -3.39 1.33 0.36
C PHE A 79 -2.25 0.55 1.05
N ALA A 80 -1.05 0.72 0.52
CA ALA A 80 0.14 0.16 1.15
C ALA A 80 0.58 0.99 2.37
N VAL A 81 0.93 0.32 3.45
CA VAL A 81 1.70 0.93 4.54
C VAL A 81 3.17 0.59 4.34
N LEU A 82 3.98 1.60 4.10
CA LEU A 82 5.43 1.47 3.97
C LEU A 82 6.08 1.74 5.30
N THR A 83 6.89 0.80 5.79
CA THR A 83 7.61 0.94 7.06
C THR A 83 9.11 0.79 6.83
N ALA A 84 9.90 1.70 7.39
CA ALA A 84 11.35 1.67 7.36
C ALA A 84 11.93 2.15 8.70
N GLY A 85 13.12 1.67 9.03
CA GLY A 85 13.78 1.85 10.30
C GLY A 85 14.03 0.52 11.00
N ASP A 86 14.41 0.60 12.26
CA ASP A 86 14.66 -0.56 13.13
C ASP A 86 13.70 -0.58 14.34
N SER A 87 13.85 -1.54 15.24
CA SER A 87 12.99 -1.67 16.43
C SER A 87 13.11 -0.50 17.42
N ALA A 88 14.21 0.24 17.39
CA ALA A 88 14.41 1.41 18.25
C ALA A 88 13.82 2.68 17.64
N HIS A 89 13.90 2.79 16.30
CA HIS A 89 13.41 3.95 15.57
C HIS A 89 12.92 3.58 14.16
N TYR A 90 11.62 3.56 13.95
CA TYR A 90 10.99 3.31 12.66
C TYR A 90 9.84 4.29 12.40
N ASN A 91 9.48 4.42 11.15
CA ASN A 91 8.34 5.23 10.73
C ASN A 91 7.56 4.54 9.62
N SER A 92 6.25 4.75 9.63
CA SER A 92 5.33 4.25 8.61
C SER A 92 4.64 5.39 7.88
N MET A 93 4.24 5.13 6.64
CA MET A 93 3.46 6.05 5.82
C MET A 93 2.53 5.27 4.90
N VAL A 94 1.44 5.89 4.50
CA VAL A 94 0.53 5.36 3.47
C VAL A 94 1.05 5.72 2.09
N ALA A 95 0.98 4.77 1.16
CA ALA A 95 1.24 4.95 -0.27
C ALA A 95 0.13 4.30 -1.10
N GLY A 96 -0.37 5.03 -2.10
CA GLY A 96 -1.39 4.55 -3.03
C GLY A 96 -0.92 4.50 -4.49
N TRP A 97 0.38 4.67 -4.76
CA TRP A 97 0.95 4.61 -6.10
C TRP A 97 2.14 3.67 -6.13
N GLY A 98 2.05 2.65 -6.97
CA GLY A 98 3.08 1.64 -7.11
C GLY A 98 2.54 0.28 -7.54
N GLY A 99 3.32 -0.75 -7.26
CA GLY A 99 3.01 -2.14 -7.59
C GLY A 99 4.25 -3.01 -7.46
N TRP A 100 4.19 -4.19 -8.08
CA TRP A 100 5.34 -5.09 -8.19
C TRP A 100 5.35 -5.83 -9.52
N GLY A 101 6.52 -6.32 -9.88
CA GLY A 101 6.76 -7.03 -11.13
C GLY A 101 8.20 -7.53 -11.20
N VAL A 102 8.71 -7.76 -12.41
CA VAL A 102 10.12 -8.13 -12.62
C VAL A 102 10.88 -6.89 -13.09
N ILE A 103 11.83 -6.41 -12.28
CA ILE A 103 12.66 -5.24 -12.55
C ILE A 103 14.12 -5.64 -12.31
N PHE A 104 15.01 -5.31 -13.25
CA PHE A 104 16.42 -5.73 -13.21
C PHE A 104 16.60 -7.24 -13.08
N GLY A 105 15.69 -8.04 -13.70
CA GLY A 105 15.72 -9.49 -13.67
C GLY A 105 15.28 -10.14 -12.35
N LYS A 106 14.72 -9.37 -11.42
CA LYS A 106 14.31 -9.86 -10.09
C LYS A 106 12.89 -9.42 -9.75
N PRO A 107 12.15 -10.22 -8.95
CA PRO A 107 10.91 -9.77 -8.34
C PRO A 107 11.15 -8.48 -7.55
N SER A 108 10.39 -7.44 -7.86
CA SER A 108 10.64 -6.12 -7.30
C SER A 108 9.35 -5.33 -7.15
N THR A 109 9.31 -4.47 -6.14
CA THR A 109 8.30 -3.43 -6.02
C THR A 109 8.77 -2.14 -6.67
N PHE A 110 7.84 -1.33 -7.15
CA PHE A 110 8.07 0.07 -7.52
C PHE A 110 7.04 0.95 -6.81
N LEU A 111 7.48 2.08 -6.26
CA LEU A 111 6.65 2.97 -5.45
C LEU A 111 6.91 4.42 -5.86
N MET A 112 5.87 5.24 -5.87
CA MET A 112 6.00 6.67 -6.13
C MET A 112 5.81 7.45 -4.82
N LEU A 113 6.86 8.04 -4.32
CA LEU A 113 6.88 8.74 -3.04
C LEU A 113 7.31 10.19 -3.20
N ARG A 114 6.64 11.13 -2.53
CA ARG A 114 7.11 12.52 -2.47
C ARG A 114 8.47 12.57 -1.78
N SER A 115 9.39 13.37 -2.32
CA SER A 115 10.75 13.52 -1.81
C SER A 115 10.82 13.95 -0.34
N SER A 116 9.78 14.65 0.15
CA SER A 116 9.67 15.14 1.53
C SER A 116 9.27 14.07 2.57
N ARG A 117 8.95 12.84 2.15
CA ARG A 117 8.49 11.80 3.08
C ARG A 117 9.62 11.29 3.97
N TYR A 118 9.42 11.37 5.29
CA TYR A 118 10.41 10.92 6.27
C TYR A 118 10.73 9.43 6.15
N THR A 119 9.72 8.59 5.87
CA THR A 119 9.94 7.15 5.61
C THR A 119 10.96 6.92 4.49
N LEU A 120 10.95 7.76 3.43
CA LEU A 120 11.92 7.63 2.33
C LEU A 120 13.37 7.88 2.79
N GLU A 121 13.58 8.77 3.77
CA GLU A 121 14.91 8.99 4.34
C GLU A 121 15.38 7.75 5.11
N LEU A 122 14.49 7.16 5.92
CA LEU A 122 14.78 5.92 6.62
C LEU A 122 15.04 4.75 5.64
N MET A 123 14.24 4.62 4.57
CA MET A 123 14.50 3.63 3.52
C MET A 123 15.90 3.78 2.90
N ARG A 124 16.34 5.01 2.67
CA ARG A 124 17.69 5.28 2.14
C ARG A 124 18.78 4.96 3.14
N LYS A 125 18.55 5.24 4.42
CA LYS A 125 19.50 4.95 5.50
C LYS A 125 19.64 3.45 5.71
N GLU A 126 18.54 2.74 5.90
CA GLU A 126 18.51 1.33 6.26
C GLU A 126 18.65 0.38 5.05
N ARG A 127 18.48 0.91 3.82
CA ARG A 127 18.53 0.14 2.57
C ARG A 127 17.50 -0.99 2.48
N LYS A 128 16.44 -0.90 3.28
CA LYS A 128 15.36 -1.89 3.36
C LYS A 128 14.06 -1.25 3.84
N TYR A 129 12.94 -1.92 3.55
CA TYR A 129 11.61 -1.51 4.00
C TYR A 129 10.64 -2.69 3.89
N THR A 130 9.47 -2.53 4.51
CA THR A 130 8.32 -3.39 4.28
C THR A 130 7.21 -2.64 3.58
N MET A 131 6.42 -3.35 2.81
CA MET A 131 5.15 -2.93 2.24
C MET A 131 4.08 -3.87 2.78
N THR A 132 3.15 -3.35 3.57
CA THR A 132 2.14 -4.14 4.28
C THR A 132 0.74 -3.72 3.89
N PHE A 133 -0.18 -4.70 3.86
CA PHE A 133 -1.59 -4.52 3.53
C PHE A 133 -2.47 -5.11 4.62
N PHE A 134 -3.69 -4.59 4.75
CA PHE A 134 -4.60 -4.91 5.84
C PHE A 134 -6.00 -5.17 5.31
N ASP A 135 -6.81 -5.86 6.10
CA ASP A 135 -8.23 -5.98 5.85
C ASP A 135 -8.96 -4.67 6.14
N GLU A 136 -10.14 -4.47 5.54
CA GLU A 136 -10.92 -3.21 5.58
C GLU A 136 -11.20 -2.75 7.03
N GLU A 137 -11.34 -3.66 7.97
CA GLU A 137 -11.57 -3.33 9.40
C GLU A 137 -10.44 -2.51 10.03
N TYR A 138 -9.22 -2.56 9.47
CA TYR A 138 -8.05 -1.81 9.94
C TYR A 138 -7.84 -0.49 9.20
N LYS A 139 -8.67 -0.15 8.23
CA LYS A 139 -8.49 1.05 7.40
C LYS A 139 -8.35 2.34 8.20
N GLY A 140 -9.12 2.49 9.28
CA GLY A 140 -9.00 3.64 10.19
C GLY A 140 -7.62 3.76 10.82
N ASP A 141 -7.05 2.64 11.26
CA ASP A 141 -5.72 2.58 11.87
C ASP A 141 -4.61 2.82 10.83
N VAL A 142 -4.77 2.29 9.61
CA VAL A 142 -3.88 2.53 8.47
C VAL A 142 -3.82 4.01 8.10
N MET A 143 -4.96 4.68 8.08
CA MET A 143 -5.03 6.11 7.72
C MET A 143 -4.36 7.03 8.74
N GLU A 144 -4.13 6.59 9.99
CA GLU A 144 -3.34 7.35 10.96
C GLU A 144 -1.93 7.65 10.44
N PHE A 145 -1.32 6.71 9.69
CA PHE A 145 0.02 6.91 9.12
C PHE A 145 0.09 7.98 8.04
N GLY A 146 -1.04 8.39 7.48
CA GLY A 146 -1.13 9.45 6.47
C GLY A 146 -1.32 10.87 7.03
N LYS A 147 -1.77 11.01 8.29
CA LYS A 147 -2.23 12.29 8.86
C LYS A 147 -1.12 13.32 9.08
N GLN A 148 0.08 12.89 9.46
CA GLN A 148 1.18 13.81 9.79
C GLN A 148 2.56 13.24 9.47
N SER A 149 3.56 14.11 9.40
CA SER A 149 4.95 13.70 9.23
C SER A 149 5.48 13.04 10.50
N GLY A 150 6.16 11.91 10.35
CA GLY A 150 6.89 11.29 11.46
C GLY A 150 8.23 11.97 11.79
N ARG A 151 8.61 13.02 11.03
CA ARG A 151 9.80 13.83 11.31
C ARG A 151 9.62 14.68 12.55
N ASP A 152 8.43 15.27 12.69
CA ASP A 152 8.14 16.25 13.72
C ASP A 152 7.50 15.62 14.95
N SER A 153 6.89 14.45 14.80
CA SER A 153 6.17 13.74 15.86
C SER A 153 5.98 12.27 15.53
N ASP A 154 6.11 11.41 16.54
CA ASP A 154 5.76 10.00 16.48
C ASP A 154 4.29 9.73 16.85
N ALA A 155 3.47 10.78 17.00
CA ALA A 155 2.08 10.66 17.44
C ALA A 155 1.26 9.67 16.59
N LYS A 156 1.45 9.66 15.26
CA LYS A 156 0.78 8.68 14.39
C LYS A 156 1.13 7.23 14.72
N MET A 157 2.36 6.98 15.20
CA MET A 157 2.81 5.65 15.62
C MET A 157 2.21 5.23 16.95
N ARG A 158 1.83 6.20 17.80
CA ARG A 158 1.11 5.96 19.06
C ARG A 158 -0.40 5.89 18.88
N ASN A 159 -0.94 6.63 17.91
CA ASN A 159 -2.39 6.73 17.69
C ASN A 159 -2.96 5.51 16.94
N THR A 160 -2.17 4.86 16.11
CA THR A 160 -2.59 3.61 15.49
C THR A 160 -2.78 2.54 16.56
N LYS A 161 -3.79 1.68 16.36
CA LYS A 161 -4.02 0.52 17.23
C LYS A 161 -3.34 -0.75 16.68
N LEU A 162 -2.56 -0.61 15.60
CA LEU A 162 -1.80 -1.71 15.03
C LEU A 162 -0.62 -2.06 15.93
N THR A 163 -0.36 -3.35 16.04
CA THR A 163 0.71 -3.89 16.89
C THR A 163 1.98 -4.08 16.06
N ALA A 164 3.01 -3.32 16.39
CA ALA A 164 4.31 -3.48 15.75
C ALA A 164 4.86 -4.89 15.92
N ALA A 165 5.44 -5.43 14.86
CA ALA A 165 6.09 -6.73 14.84
C ALA A 165 7.43 -6.64 14.11
N ARG A 166 8.36 -7.51 14.48
CA ARG A 166 9.61 -7.68 13.78
C ARG A 166 9.56 -8.98 12.97
N THR A 167 9.87 -8.90 11.69
CA THR A 167 9.97 -10.07 10.82
C THR A 167 11.23 -10.88 11.16
N PRO A 168 11.34 -12.14 10.73
CA PRO A 168 12.56 -12.93 10.89
C PRO A 168 13.81 -12.25 10.31
N SER A 169 13.67 -11.50 9.19
CA SER A 169 14.77 -10.73 8.57
C SER A 169 15.07 -9.41 9.31
N GLY A 170 14.36 -9.12 10.39
CA GLY A 170 14.59 -7.96 11.24
C GLY A 170 13.99 -6.66 10.73
N ASN A 171 13.06 -6.70 9.77
CA ASN A 171 12.30 -5.54 9.32
C ASN A 171 11.10 -5.28 10.25
N MET A 172 10.61 -4.04 10.25
CA MET A 172 9.42 -3.68 11.02
C MET A 172 8.16 -3.83 10.16
N ALA A 173 7.14 -4.44 10.74
CA ALA A 173 5.82 -4.67 10.15
C ALA A 173 4.74 -4.59 11.24
N PHE A 174 3.53 -5.08 10.96
CA PHE A 174 2.42 -5.09 11.92
C PHE A 174 1.77 -6.47 11.97
N LYS A 175 1.37 -6.90 13.16
CA LYS A 175 0.73 -8.20 13.38
C LYS A 175 -0.63 -8.34 12.69
N GLU A 176 -1.34 -7.23 12.49
CA GLU A 176 -2.65 -7.18 11.84
C GLU A 176 -2.60 -7.21 10.30
N SER A 177 -1.40 -7.22 9.71
CA SER A 177 -1.24 -7.30 8.26
C SER A 177 -1.82 -8.60 7.68
N LYS A 178 -2.51 -8.53 6.54
CA LYS A 178 -2.88 -9.72 5.75
C LYS A 178 -1.76 -10.17 4.83
N LEU A 179 -0.96 -9.21 4.37
CA LEU A 179 0.18 -9.42 3.49
C LEU A 179 1.33 -8.49 3.90
N ILE A 180 2.54 -9.05 3.99
CA ILE A 180 3.78 -8.32 4.23
C ILE A 180 4.76 -8.67 3.11
N ILE A 181 5.29 -7.65 2.43
CA ILE A 181 6.34 -7.78 1.42
C ILE A 181 7.58 -7.09 1.96
N GLU A 182 8.67 -7.83 2.17
CA GLU A 182 9.96 -7.29 2.58
C GLU A 182 10.80 -6.94 1.36
N CYS A 183 11.43 -5.78 1.38
CA CYS A 183 12.17 -5.26 0.25
C CYS A 183 13.54 -4.73 0.65
N LYS A 184 14.53 -5.05 -0.19
CA LYS A 184 15.84 -4.38 -0.20
C LYS A 184 15.80 -3.22 -1.19
N LEU A 185 16.13 -2.01 -0.74
CA LEU A 185 16.19 -0.83 -1.60
C LEU A 185 17.26 -1.01 -2.69
N VAL A 186 16.86 -0.92 -3.96
CA VAL A 186 17.76 -1.06 -5.12
C VAL A 186 18.08 0.28 -5.73
N GLN A 187 17.05 1.08 -6.04
CA GLN A 187 17.22 2.35 -6.73
C GLN A 187 16.18 3.37 -6.29
N VAL A 188 16.58 4.63 -6.28
CA VAL A 188 15.68 5.77 -6.15
C VAL A 188 16.00 6.76 -7.27
N THR A 189 15.03 7.01 -8.14
CA THR A 189 15.14 8.00 -9.22
C THR A 189 14.05 9.07 -9.07
N THR A 190 14.07 10.09 -9.92
CA THR A 190 13.09 11.18 -9.89
C THR A 190 12.24 11.10 -11.15
N VAL A 191 10.94 11.36 -11.00
CA VAL A 191 10.07 11.62 -12.15
C VAL A 191 10.51 12.92 -12.80
N ALA A 192 10.79 12.90 -14.10
CA ALA A 192 11.20 14.04 -14.88
C ALA A 192 10.01 14.56 -15.71
N PRO A 193 9.65 15.86 -15.61
CA PRO A 193 8.49 16.41 -16.34
C PRO A 193 8.60 16.27 -17.84
N GLU A 194 9.81 16.37 -18.37
CA GLU A 194 10.13 16.22 -19.78
C GLU A 194 9.85 14.82 -20.36
N ASP A 195 9.74 13.82 -19.47
CA ASP A 195 9.48 12.43 -19.88
C ASP A 195 7.97 12.13 -20.04
N PHE A 196 7.09 13.12 -19.90
CA PHE A 196 5.66 12.96 -20.12
C PHE A 196 5.29 13.31 -21.57
N TYR A 197 4.75 12.35 -22.31
CA TYR A 197 4.53 12.48 -23.75
C TYR A 197 3.11 12.91 -24.15
N THR A 198 2.11 12.79 -23.25
CA THR A 198 0.74 13.23 -23.55
C THR A 198 0.42 14.54 -22.83
N GLU A 199 -0.39 15.40 -23.47
CA GLU A 199 -0.80 16.68 -22.86
C GLU A 199 -1.63 16.48 -21.57
N GLU A 200 -2.42 15.41 -21.51
CA GLU A 200 -3.17 15.04 -20.30
C GLU A 200 -2.21 14.72 -19.15
N SER A 201 -1.19 13.88 -19.40
CA SER A 201 -0.18 13.52 -18.40
C SER A 201 0.64 14.72 -17.95
N LYS A 202 1.05 15.59 -18.89
CA LYS A 202 1.77 16.83 -18.56
C LYS A 202 0.93 17.75 -17.71
N LYS A 203 -0.36 17.93 -18.05
CA LYS A 203 -1.28 18.74 -17.27
C LYS A 203 -1.47 18.16 -15.87
N PHE A 204 -1.74 16.85 -15.75
CA PHE A 204 -1.88 16.19 -14.46
C PHE A 204 -0.64 16.41 -13.57
N VAL A 205 0.55 16.22 -14.11
CA VAL A 205 1.81 16.39 -13.38
C VAL A 205 2.00 17.85 -12.97
N THR A 206 1.74 18.79 -13.86
CA THR A 206 1.86 20.24 -13.57
C THR A 206 0.91 20.62 -12.41
N ASP A 207 -0.35 20.20 -12.49
CA ASP A 207 -1.36 20.52 -11.47
C ASP A 207 -1.02 19.84 -10.12
N ALA A 208 -0.63 18.56 -10.15
CA ALA A 208 -0.29 17.79 -8.95
C ALA A 208 0.94 18.33 -8.18
N TYR A 209 1.83 19.03 -8.87
CA TYR A 209 3.08 19.55 -8.30
C TYR A 209 3.15 21.08 -8.21
N ALA A 210 2.11 21.81 -8.63
CA ALA A 210 2.09 23.27 -8.65
C ALA A 210 2.42 23.91 -7.29
N GLU A 211 1.95 23.30 -6.20
CA GLU A 211 2.15 23.80 -4.83
C GLU A 211 3.22 23.04 -4.05
N THR A 212 3.89 22.06 -4.65
CA THR A 212 4.84 21.19 -3.94
C THR A 212 6.26 21.38 -4.43
N LYS A 213 7.20 21.40 -3.51
CA LYS A 213 8.62 21.45 -3.86
C LYS A 213 9.11 20.06 -4.25
N GLY A 214 9.13 19.79 -5.57
CA GLY A 214 9.76 18.62 -6.14
C GLY A 214 8.80 17.46 -6.51
N TYR A 215 9.20 16.76 -7.55
CA TYR A 215 8.49 15.62 -8.12
C TYR A 215 8.61 14.37 -7.24
N HIS A 216 7.73 13.41 -7.49
CA HIS A 216 7.84 12.11 -6.86
C HIS A 216 9.18 11.44 -7.18
N LYS A 217 9.65 10.66 -6.23
CA LYS A 217 10.72 9.68 -6.44
C LYS A 217 10.08 8.36 -6.80
N VAL A 218 10.63 7.68 -7.80
CA VAL A 218 10.35 6.28 -8.06
C VAL A 218 11.36 5.46 -7.27
N VAL A 219 10.85 4.61 -6.39
CA VAL A 219 11.64 3.76 -5.49
C VAL A 219 11.49 2.33 -5.96
N PHE A 220 12.59 1.68 -6.30
CA PHE A 220 12.64 0.27 -6.66
C PHE A 220 13.24 -0.54 -5.53
N GLY A 221 12.56 -1.61 -5.14
CA GLY A 221 13.01 -2.55 -4.12
C GLY A 221 12.93 -3.99 -4.59
N GLU A 222 14.04 -4.74 -4.49
CA GLU A 222 14.05 -6.19 -4.68
C GLU A 222 13.21 -6.83 -3.55
N ILE A 223 12.25 -7.68 -3.89
CA ILE A 223 11.47 -8.44 -2.92
C ILE A 223 12.34 -9.57 -2.39
N THR A 224 12.54 -9.59 -1.09
CA THR A 224 13.36 -10.63 -0.39
C THR A 224 12.50 -11.70 0.23
N ASP A 225 11.37 -11.32 0.83
CA ASP A 225 10.47 -12.22 1.53
C ASP A 225 9.02 -11.76 1.39
N VAL A 226 8.10 -12.71 1.42
CA VAL A 226 6.64 -12.47 1.41
C VAL A 226 6.00 -13.31 2.50
N TRP A 227 5.14 -12.70 3.29
CA TRP A 227 4.43 -13.32 4.40
C TRP A 227 2.92 -13.07 4.24
N VAL A 228 2.15 -14.13 4.28
CA VAL A 228 0.68 -14.09 4.20
C VAL A 228 0.12 -14.57 5.53
N ARG A 229 -0.95 -13.92 5.99
CA ARG A 229 -1.67 -14.32 7.21
C ARG A 229 -2.26 -15.73 7.05
N LYS A 230 -2.11 -16.55 8.08
CA LYS A 230 -2.68 -17.90 8.21
C LYS A 230 -4.20 -17.89 8.30
#